data_7c683203ae2d7ec42b5f4e3ede596980
#
_entry.id   7c683203ae2d7ec42b5f4e3ede596980
#
_cell.length_a   1.000
_cell.length_b   1.000
_cell.length_c   1.000
_cell.angle_alpha   90.00
_cell.angle_beta   90.00
_cell.angle_gamma   90.00
#
_symmetry.space_group_name_H-M   'P 1'
#
loop_
_entity.id
_entity.type
_entity.pdbx_description
1 polymer ?
#
loop_
_entity_poly.entity_id
_entity_poly.type
_entity_poly.pdbx_seq_one_letter_code
_entity_poly.pdbx_strand_id
1 'polypeptide(L)'
;MIDPHVHLRDGELQHKETIRHGLSVAERLGIAGVFDMPTTSPPIMLRGHIVSRLECAERAASSVFYGLYCGLSSDPGQIREAVACTREFDQVIGLKLFAGRSTGNLSISDIPSQFRVFQTLAEERYSGVLAVHCENEADFVPELWDPNDPISHCKVRPSIAEVHSIETMISLAKNAGFIGNLHVCHISVPASVELIEGTRPEVDFGITCGVTPHHLLLFDDMMNGVDGLLLKMNPPLRSKAERDELC
;
A
#
# COMPACT_ATOMS: atom_id res chain seq x y z
N MET A 1 -5.26 1.54 19.76
CA MET A 1 -5.08 0.86 18.45
C MET A 1 -4.55 1.89 17.46
N ILE A 2 -3.74 1.49 16.47
CA ILE A 2 -3.29 2.33 15.34
C ILE A 2 -3.79 1.65 14.06
N ASP A 3 -4.34 2.44 13.12
CA ASP A 3 -4.61 1.97 11.77
C ASP A 3 -3.47 2.40 10.84
N PRO A 4 -2.62 1.45 10.40
CA PRO A 4 -1.41 1.76 9.64
C PRO A 4 -1.67 1.96 8.13
N HIS A 5 -2.93 1.90 7.66
CA HIS A 5 -3.22 1.95 6.23
C HIS A 5 -4.59 2.54 5.93
N VAL A 6 -4.67 3.86 5.85
CA VAL A 6 -5.91 4.57 5.48
C VAL A 6 -5.72 5.41 4.21
N HIS A 7 -6.83 5.82 3.60
CA HIS A 7 -6.85 6.68 2.43
C HIS A 7 -7.76 7.88 2.67
N LEU A 8 -7.26 8.92 3.33
CA LEU A 8 -8.02 10.11 3.70
C LEU A 8 -8.12 11.16 2.57
N ARG A 9 -7.82 10.79 1.39
CA ARG A 9 -8.01 11.52 0.11
C ARG A 9 -7.86 13.04 0.19
N ASP A 10 -8.94 13.77 0.55
CA ASP A 10 -9.03 15.23 0.65
C ASP A 10 -8.77 15.99 -0.68
N GLY A 11 -8.73 17.31 -0.67
CA GLY A 11 -8.47 18.12 -1.85
C GLY A 11 -9.45 17.81 -2.99
N GLU A 12 -8.93 17.53 -4.18
CA GLU A 12 -9.74 17.17 -5.35
C GLU A 12 -10.55 15.88 -5.16
N LEU A 13 -10.12 15.00 -4.26
CA LEU A 13 -10.75 13.73 -3.95
C LEU A 13 -11.64 13.76 -2.70
N GLN A 14 -11.93 14.95 -2.15
CA GLN A 14 -12.74 15.13 -0.93
C GLN A 14 -14.15 14.52 -1.00
N HIS A 15 -14.66 14.27 -2.20
CA HIS A 15 -15.93 13.56 -2.41
C HIS A 15 -15.88 12.08 -2.00
N LYS A 16 -14.68 11.51 -1.82
CA LYS A 16 -14.47 10.13 -1.38
C LYS A 16 -14.22 10.06 0.12
N GLU A 17 -13.36 10.93 0.64
CA GLU A 17 -13.02 11.02 2.05
C GLU A 17 -12.25 12.32 2.31
N THR A 18 -12.25 12.79 3.59
CA THR A 18 -11.46 13.93 4.04
C THR A 18 -10.67 13.60 5.30
N ILE A 19 -9.54 14.28 5.51
CA ILE A 19 -8.75 14.14 6.74
C ILE A 19 -9.62 14.43 7.97
N ARG A 20 -10.41 15.50 7.94
CA ARG A 20 -11.28 15.89 9.06
C ARG A 20 -12.28 14.80 9.40
N HIS A 21 -12.97 14.23 8.40
CA HIS A 21 -13.95 13.18 8.63
C HIS A 21 -13.28 11.90 9.14
N GLY A 22 -12.23 11.42 8.47
CA GLY A 22 -11.53 10.20 8.86
C GLY A 22 -10.94 10.28 10.27
N LEU A 23 -10.32 11.41 10.64
CA LEU A 23 -9.82 11.61 12.01
C LEU A 23 -10.95 11.64 13.03
N SER A 24 -12.09 12.27 12.72
CA SER A 24 -13.26 12.27 13.60
C SER A 24 -13.85 10.87 13.80
N VAL A 25 -13.86 10.03 12.76
CA VAL A 25 -14.28 8.62 12.87
C VAL A 25 -13.30 7.84 13.73
N ALA A 26 -11.98 7.97 13.48
CA ALA A 26 -10.94 7.33 14.25
C ALA A 26 -11.03 7.67 15.76
N GLU A 27 -11.21 8.95 16.08
CA GLU A 27 -11.34 9.42 17.46
C GLU A 27 -12.55 8.81 18.17
N ARG A 28 -13.70 8.78 17.51
CA ARG A 28 -14.91 8.15 18.07
C ARG A 28 -14.80 6.66 18.31
N LEU A 29 -13.93 5.99 17.54
CA LEU A 29 -13.66 4.55 17.67
C LEU A 29 -12.48 4.24 18.62
N GLY A 30 -11.85 5.25 19.24
CA GLY A 30 -10.71 5.07 20.13
C GLY A 30 -9.43 4.65 19.40
N ILE A 31 -9.31 4.97 18.10
CA ILE A 31 -8.09 4.79 17.32
C ILE A 31 -7.11 5.90 17.71
N ALA A 32 -5.93 5.54 18.19
CA ALA A 32 -4.93 6.48 18.68
C ALA A 32 -4.11 7.13 17.55
N GLY A 33 -4.04 6.50 16.39
CA GLY A 33 -3.29 7.02 15.23
C GLY A 33 -3.73 6.37 13.93
N VAL A 34 -3.60 7.12 12.84
CA VAL A 34 -3.86 6.65 11.46
C VAL A 34 -2.69 7.01 10.57
N PHE A 35 -2.35 6.15 9.59
CA PHE A 35 -1.27 6.38 8.65
C PHE A 35 -1.82 6.45 7.22
N ASP A 36 -1.79 7.66 6.65
CA ASP A 36 -2.41 7.98 5.38
C ASP A 36 -1.53 7.62 4.19
N MET A 37 -2.11 6.97 3.19
CA MET A 37 -1.44 6.56 1.97
C MET A 37 -1.36 7.71 0.94
N PRO A 38 -0.31 7.75 0.10
CA PRO A 38 -0.02 8.89 -0.77
C PRO A 38 -0.94 9.01 -2.00
N THR A 39 -2.04 8.26 -2.08
CA THR A 39 -2.96 8.24 -3.24
C THR A 39 -3.95 9.39 -3.21
N THR A 40 -3.44 10.60 -3.22
CA THR A 40 -4.16 11.88 -3.29
C THR A 40 -4.05 12.50 -4.70
N SER A 41 -4.63 13.67 -4.93
CA SER A 41 -4.46 14.46 -6.15
C SER A 41 -4.07 15.91 -5.76
N PRO A 42 -2.82 16.33 -6.03
CA PRO A 42 -1.68 15.52 -6.48
C PRO A 42 -1.25 14.47 -5.42
N PRO A 43 -0.51 13.40 -5.82
CA PRO A 43 -0.03 12.41 -4.87
C PRO A 43 1.02 12.98 -3.91
N ILE A 44 1.08 12.45 -2.68
CA ILE A 44 2.04 12.90 -1.66
C ILE A 44 3.42 12.31 -1.98
N MET A 45 4.27 13.06 -2.68
CA MET A 45 5.59 12.61 -3.15
C MET A 45 6.73 13.58 -2.83
N LEU A 46 6.42 14.83 -2.54
CA LEU A 46 7.38 15.91 -2.35
C LEU A 46 7.15 16.60 -1.02
N ARG A 47 8.18 17.25 -0.50
CA ARG A 47 8.13 18.01 0.76
C ARG A 47 6.93 18.96 0.83
N GLY A 48 6.66 19.70 -0.26
CA GLY A 48 5.52 20.63 -0.31
C GLY A 48 4.17 19.95 -0.13
N HIS A 49 3.99 18.73 -0.68
CA HIS A 49 2.77 17.94 -0.49
C HIS A 49 2.62 17.49 0.97
N ILE A 50 3.72 17.07 1.61
CA ILE A 50 3.75 16.66 3.02
C ILE A 50 3.31 17.82 3.92
N VAL A 51 3.94 19.00 3.76
CA VAL A 51 3.59 20.20 4.54
C VAL A 51 2.12 20.53 4.42
N SER A 52 1.59 20.57 3.19
CA SER A 52 0.17 20.84 2.95
C SER A 52 -0.77 19.83 3.63
N ARG A 53 -0.40 18.53 3.64
CA ARG A 53 -1.19 17.49 4.31
C ARG A 53 -1.16 17.63 5.82
N LEU A 54 0.00 17.92 6.41
CA LEU A 54 0.15 18.15 7.85
C LEU A 54 -0.67 19.37 8.32
N GLU A 55 -0.67 20.47 7.55
CA GLU A 55 -1.52 21.63 7.82
C GLU A 55 -3.02 21.29 7.77
N CYS A 56 -3.44 20.39 6.84
CA CYS A 56 -4.83 19.94 6.80
C CYS A 56 -5.19 19.10 8.04
N ALA A 57 -4.28 18.23 8.49
CA ALA A 57 -4.49 17.44 9.69
C ALA A 57 -4.53 18.31 10.96
N GLU A 58 -3.67 19.30 11.06
CA GLU A 58 -3.67 20.26 12.17
C GLU A 58 -4.99 21.04 12.25
N ARG A 59 -5.53 21.48 11.10
CA ARG A 59 -6.84 22.17 11.05
C ARG A 59 -8.03 21.26 11.42
N ALA A 60 -7.85 19.93 11.38
CA ALA A 60 -8.88 19.01 11.85
C ALA A 60 -9.02 19.01 13.38
N ALA A 61 -7.97 19.44 14.10
CA ALA A 61 -7.92 19.58 15.55
C ALA A 61 -8.33 18.30 16.32
N SER A 62 -7.93 17.13 15.80
CA SER A 62 -8.20 15.83 16.43
C SER A 62 -7.07 15.44 17.39
N SER A 63 -7.40 14.64 18.40
CA SER A 63 -6.41 14.01 19.31
C SER A 63 -5.71 12.80 18.69
N VAL A 64 -6.19 12.31 17.54
CA VAL A 64 -5.63 11.16 16.82
C VAL A 64 -4.31 11.55 16.16
N PHE A 65 -3.25 10.77 16.39
CA PHE A 65 -2.00 10.98 15.68
C PHE A 65 -2.19 10.76 14.17
N TYR A 66 -1.84 11.77 13.38
CA TYR A 66 -1.85 11.68 11.93
C TYR A 66 -0.44 11.45 11.40
N GLY A 67 -0.17 10.25 10.90
CA GLY A 67 1.03 9.94 10.14
C GLY A 67 0.70 9.77 8.65
N LEU A 68 1.70 9.83 7.81
CA LEU A 68 1.54 9.62 6.37
C LEU A 68 2.75 8.91 5.74
N TYR A 69 2.52 8.27 4.61
CA TYR A 69 3.57 7.72 3.76
C TYR A 69 3.89 8.71 2.62
N CYS A 70 5.18 8.82 2.27
CA CYS A 70 5.61 9.50 1.06
C CYS A 70 5.69 8.48 -0.10
N GLY A 71 5.00 8.76 -1.20
CA GLY A 71 5.02 7.92 -2.40
C GLY A 71 6.35 8.03 -3.14
N LEU A 72 6.75 6.94 -3.81
CA LEU A 72 7.97 6.87 -4.58
C LEU A 72 7.69 6.83 -6.08
N SER A 73 8.60 7.44 -6.83
CA SER A 73 8.79 7.23 -8.27
C SER A 73 10.07 6.42 -8.52
N SER A 74 10.41 6.20 -9.79
CA SER A 74 11.70 5.61 -10.17
C SER A 74 12.82 6.66 -10.35
N ASP A 75 12.57 7.95 -10.05
CA ASP A 75 13.57 9.01 -10.09
C ASP A 75 14.39 9.03 -8.79
N PRO A 76 15.74 8.80 -8.85
CA PRO A 76 16.58 8.83 -7.67
C PRO A 76 16.55 10.17 -6.91
N GLY A 77 16.35 11.30 -7.60
CA GLY A 77 16.24 12.61 -6.97
C GLY A 77 15.03 12.70 -6.07
N GLN A 78 13.86 12.26 -6.57
CA GLN A 78 12.62 12.21 -5.80
C GLN A 78 12.72 11.23 -4.62
N ILE A 79 13.34 10.07 -4.82
CA ILE A 79 13.54 9.07 -3.75
C ILE A 79 14.38 9.67 -2.62
N ARG A 80 15.48 10.37 -2.94
CA ARG A 80 16.34 11.04 -1.93
C ARG A 80 15.59 12.13 -1.17
N GLU A 81 14.75 12.93 -1.86
CA GLU A 81 13.89 13.91 -1.20
C GLU A 81 12.90 13.23 -0.25
N ALA A 82 12.26 12.13 -0.68
CA ALA A 82 11.33 11.38 0.16
C ALA A 82 12.03 10.80 1.40
N VAL A 83 13.24 10.25 1.25
CA VAL A 83 14.06 9.79 2.39
C VAL A 83 14.41 10.95 3.33
N ALA A 84 14.79 12.12 2.80
CA ALA A 84 15.06 13.29 3.62
C ALA A 84 13.83 13.71 4.43
N CYS A 85 12.63 13.65 3.84
CA CYS A 85 11.37 13.95 4.53
C CYS A 85 11.08 13.01 5.70
N THR A 86 11.46 11.72 5.64
CA THR A 86 11.31 10.80 6.78
C THR A 86 12.21 11.17 7.97
N ARG A 87 13.28 11.94 7.73
CA ARG A 87 14.19 12.42 8.77
C ARG A 87 13.80 13.81 9.28
N GLU A 88 13.07 14.59 8.48
CA GLU A 88 12.65 15.96 8.79
C GLU A 88 11.32 16.00 9.56
N PHE A 89 10.39 15.11 9.24
CA PHE A 89 9.03 15.11 9.78
C PHE A 89 8.73 13.80 10.51
N ASP A 90 8.51 13.84 11.81
CA ASP A 90 8.11 12.67 12.62
C ASP A 90 6.80 12.01 12.13
N GLN A 91 5.96 12.78 11.43
CA GLN A 91 4.71 12.30 10.87
C GLN A 91 4.90 11.52 9.55
N VAL A 92 6.06 11.62 8.89
CA VAL A 92 6.38 10.78 7.71
C VAL A 92 6.91 9.44 8.20
N ILE A 93 5.98 8.52 8.44
CA ILE A 93 6.24 7.24 9.12
C ILE A 93 6.91 6.20 8.20
N GLY A 94 6.99 6.46 6.91
CA GLY A 94 7.61 5.58 5.94
C GLY A 94 7.41 6.02 4.50
N LEU A 95 7.89 5.18 3.59
CA LEU A 95 7.80 5.36 2.14
C LEU A 95 6.82 4.35 1.55
N LYS A 96 6.20 4.69 0.41
CA LYS A 96 5.23 3.82 -0.27
C LYS A 96 5.64 3.56 -1.72
N LEU A 97 5.80 2.30 -2.07
CA LEU A 97 5.98 1.80 -3.44
C LEU A 97 4.72 1.08 -3.92
N PHE A 98 4.32 1.33 -5.15
CA PHE A 98 3.26 0.59 -5.84
C PHE A 98 3.91 -0.29 -6.92
N ALA A 99 4.20 -1.55 -6.58
CA ALA A 99 4.76 -2.55 -7.49
C ALA A 99 3.64 -3.23 -8.27
N GLY A 100 3.00 -2.46 -9.15
CA GLY A 100 1.85 -2.86 -9.96
C GLY A 100 0.74 -1.82 -9.94
N ARG A 101 -0.13 -1.89 -10.93
CA ARG A 101 -1.20 -0.91 -11.17
C ARG A 101 -2.27 -0.97 -10.09
N SER A 102 -2.40 0.14 -9.37
CA SER A 102 -3.43 0.36 -8.36
C SER A 102 -4.13 1.70 -8.61
N THR A 103 -4.66 2.34 -7.58
CA THR A 103 -5.30 3.65 -7.67
C THR A 103 -4.27 4.77 -7.85
N GLY A 104 -4.46 5.64 -8.85
CA GLY A 104 -3.57 6.75 -9.16
C GLY A 104 -2.41 6.37 -10.10
N ASN A 105 -1.55 7.34 -10.42
CA ASN A 105 -0.41 7.20 -11.34
C ASN A 105 0.92 6.99 -10.61
N LEU A 106 0.93 6.14 -9.59
CA LEU A 106 2.12 5.86 -8.77
C LEU A 106 2.75 4.49 -9.07
N SER A 107 2.20 3.75 -10.04
CA SER A 107 2.66 2.40 -10.36
C SER A 107 4.07 2.41 -10.95
N ILE A 108 4.93 1.54 -10.43
CA ILE A 108 6.23 1.19 -10.97
C ILE A 108 6.19 -0.31 -11.26
N SER A 109 5.85 -0.69 -12.50
CA SER A 109 5.59 -2.10 -12.85
C SER A 109 6.80 -2.80 -13.48
N ASP A 110 7.78 -2.06 -14.02
CA ASP A 110 8.98 -2.65 -14.62
C ASP A 110 10.07 -2.94 -13.58
N ILE A 111 10.68 -4.11 -13.69
CA ILE A 111 11.73 -4.61 -12.78
C ILE A 111 12.94 -3.66 -12.66
N PRO A 112 13.49 -3.11 -13.76
CA PRO A 112 14.61 -2.17 -13.66
C PRO A 112 14.29 -0.92 -12.84
N SER A 113 13.09 -0.36 -12.97
CA SER A 113 12.65 0.80 -12.19
C SER A 113 12.43 0.44 -10.72
N GLN A 114 11.82 -0.71 -10.44
CA GLN A 114 11.69 -1.23 -9.07
C GLN A 114 13.06 -1.45 -8.42
N PHE A 115 14.01 -2.06 -9.13
CA PHE A 115 15.36 -2.25 -8.63
C PHE A 115 16.07 -0.93 -8.32
N ARG A 116 15.89 0.08 -9.18
CA ARG A 116 16.44 1.43 -8.95
C ARG A 116 15.92 2.06 -7.66
N VAL A 117 14.65 1.81 -7.30
CA VAL A 117 14.12 2.24 -6.00
C VAL A 117 14.92 1.63 -4.86
N PHE A 118 15.07 0.31 -4.84
CA PHE A 118 15.83 -0.37 -3.78
C PHE A 118 17.30 0.03 -3.75
N GLN A 119 17.96 0.18 -4.90
CA GLN A 119 19.33 0.67 -4.98
C GLN A 119 19.49 2.05 -4.35
N THR A 120 18.58 2.99 -4.70
CA THR A 120 18.65 4.36 -4.15
C THR A 120 18.38 4.36 -2.65
N LEU A 121 17.43 3.55 -2.15
CA LEU A 121 17.19 3.41 -0.72
C LEU A 121 18.40 2.82 0.03
N ALA A 122 19.11 1.86 -0.57
CA ALA A 122 20.32 1.29 0.00
C ALA A 122 21.48 2.32 0.00
N GLU A 123 21.67 3.07 -1.08
CA GLU A 123 22.64 4.19 -1.16
C GLU A 123 22.39 5.24 -0.05
N GLU A 124 21.13 5.59 0.19
CA GLU A 124 20.69 6.52 1.24
C GLU A 124 20.73 5.89 2.64
N ARG A 125 21.08 4.61 2.77
CA ARG A 125 21.08 3.84 4.01
C ARG A 125 19.73 3.96 4.75
N TYR A 126 18.64 3.93 3.99
CA TYR A 126 17.31 4.04 4.53
C TYR A 126 16.96 2.77 5.35
N SER A 127 16.76 2.95 6.65
CA SER A 127 16.43 1.88 7.61
C SER A 127 14.97 1.92 8.09
N GLY A 128 14.16 2.82 7.54
CA GLY A 128 12.75 2.94 7.88
C GLY A 128 11.85 1.94 7.14
N VAL A 129 10.55 2.18 7.17
CA VAL A 129 9.53 1.32 6.54
C VAL A 129 9.37 1.66 5.06
N LEU A 130 9.51 0.67 4.20
CA LEU A 130 9.05 0.69 2.81
C LEU A 130 7.77 -0.14 2.71
N ALA A 131 6.62 0.52 2.67
CA ALA A 131 5.32 -0.13 2.47
C ALA A 131 5.10 -0.38 0.97
N VAL A 132 4.77 -1.62 0.57
CA VAL A 132 4.65 -2.00 -0.84
C VAL A 132 3.26 -2.57 -1.14
N HIS A 133 2.61 -2.06 -2.19
CA HIS A 133 1.50 -2.73 -2.85
C HIS A 133 2.09 -3.74 -3.86
N CYS A 134 1.74 -5.01 -3.72
CA CYS A 134 2.34 -6.10 -4.49
C CYS A 134 1.30 -6.77 -5.39
N GLU A 135 1.35 -6.48 -6.70
CA GLU A 135 0.63 -7.21 -7.75
C GLU A 135 1.46 -7.16 -9.04
N ASN A 136 1.94 -8.30 -9.50
CA ASN A 136 2.71 -8.40 -10.75
C ASN A 136 1.79 -8.31 -11.96
N GLU A 137 1.87 -7.23 -12.72
CA GLU A 137 1.03 -7.00 -13.90
C GLU A 137 1.21 -8.03 -15.02
N ALA A 138 2.35 -8.73 -15.06
CA ALA A 138 2.58 -9.79 -16.05
C ALA A 138 1.68 -11.02 -15.85
N ASP A 139 1.14 -11.19 -14.65
CA ASP A 139 0.21 -12.28 -14.32
C ASP A 139 -1.26 -11.89 -14.50
N PHE A 140 -1.54 -10.62 -14.84
CA PHE A 140 -2.90 -10.17 -15.08
C PHE A 140 -3.46 -10.73 -16.38
N VAL A 141 -4.78 -10.95 -16.40
CA VAL A 141 -5.54 -11.47 -17.54
C VAL A 141 -6.63 -10.45 -17.93
N PRO A 142 -6.21 -9.28 -18.51
CA PRO A 142 -7.11 -8.15 -18.74
C PRO A 142 -8.34 -8.47 -19.60
N GLU A 143 -8.24 -9.46 -20.49
CA GLU A 143 -9.32 -9.92 -21.37
C GLU A 143 -10.50 -10.55 -20.62
N LEU A 144 -10.32 -10.92 -19.35
CA LEU A 144 -11.39 -11.45 -18.51
C LEU A 144 -12.26 -10.35 -17.88
N TRP A 145 -11.88 -9.08 -18.02
CA TRP A 145 -12.66 -7.99 -17.44
C TRP A 145 -13.99 -7.78 -18.18
N ASP A 146 -15.09 -7.89 -17.44
CA ASP A 146 -16.43 -7.53 -17.90
C ASP A 146 -17.06 -6.55 -16.89
N PRO A 147 -17.38 -5.30 -17.30
CA PRO A 147 -18.01 -4.32 -16.42
C PRO A 147 -19.42 -4.72 -15.93
N ASN A 148 -20.07 -5.70 -16.59
CA ASN A 148 -21.36 -6.23 -16.20
C ASN A 148 -21.23 -7.46 -15.26
N ASP A 149 -20.03 -8.00 -15.09
CA ASP A 149 -19.69 -9.09 -14.17
C ASP A 149 -18.63 -8.60 -13.17
N PRO A 150 -19.02 -7.98 -12.02
CA PRO A 150 -18.06 -7.43 -11.07
C PRO A 150 -17.01 -8.44 -10.56
N ILE A 151 -17.36 -9.71 -10.41
CA ILE A 151 -16.44 -10.77 -9.97
C ILE A 151 -15.33 -11.04 -11.01
N SER A 152 -15.52 -10.63 -12.27
CA SER A 152 -14.48 -10.72 -13.29
C SER A 152 -13.22 -9.96 -12.90
N HIS A 153 -13.31 -8.92 -12.05
CA HIS A 153 -12.16 -8.22 -11.50
C HIS A 153 -11.20 -9.15 -10.74
N CYS A 154 -11.74 -10.12 -10.00
CA CYS A 154 -10.93 -11.10 -9.27
C CYS A 154 -10.21 -12.06 -10.23
N LYS A 155 -10.85 -12.41 -11.36
CA LYS A 155 -10.26 -13.26 -12.41
C LYS A 155 -9.13 -12.56 -13.17
N VAL A 156 -9.28 -11.22 -13.39
CA VAL A 156 -8.24 -10.39 -14.03
C VAL A 156 -6.96 -10.33 -13.21
N ARG A 157 -7.06 -10.40 -11.89
CA ARG A 157 -5.96 -10.20 -10.94
C ARG A 157 -5.81 -11.44 -10.04
N PRO A 158 -5.28 -12.55 -10.59
CA PRO A 158 -5.23 -13.84 -9.88
C PRO A 158 -4.29 -13.76 -8.66
N SER A 159 -4.50 -14.67 -7.71
CA SER A 159 -3.74 -14.77 -6.45
C SER A 159 -2.23 -14.84 -6.68
N ILE A 160 -1.80 -15.53 -7.76
CA ILE A 160 -0.38 -15.67 -8.09
C ILE A 160 0.31 -14.33 -8.39
N ALA A 161 -0.43 -13.31 -8.86
CA ALA A 161 0.12 -11.99 -9.12
C ALA A 161 0.63 -11.31 -7.83
N GLU A 162 -0.02 -11.55 -6.70
CA GLU A 162 0.44 -11.06 -5.40
C GLU A 162 1.71 -11.80 -4.97
N VAL A 163 1.72 -13.13 -5.02
CA VAL A 163 2.86 -13.97 -4.61
C VAL A 163 4.11 -13.64 -5.42
N HIS A 164 4.03 -13.64 -6.76
CA HIS A 164 5.17 -13.31 -7.64
C HIS A 164 5.70 -11.89 -7.43
N SER A 165 4.81 -10.93 -7.14
CA SER A 165 5.25 -9.57 -6.82
C SER A 165 6.02 -9.52 -5.51
N ILE A 166 5.57 -10.24 -4.48
CA ILE A 166 6.27 -10.31 -3.18
C ILE A 166 7.65 -10.96 -3.34
N GLU A 167 7.74 -12.09 -4.05
CA GLU A 167 9.02 -12.75 -4.37
C GLU A 167 9.98 -11.78 -5.07
N THR A 168 9.46 -11.04 -6.04
CA THR A 168 10.24 -10.02 -6.76
C THR A 168 10.75 -8.94 -5.80
N MET A 169 9.88 -8.36 -4.95
CA MET A 169 10.28 -7.31 -4.02
C MET A 169 11.35 -7.79 -3.03
N ILE A 170 11.20 -9.00 -2.50
CA ILE A 170 12.19 -9.63 -1.61
C ILE A 170 13.53 -9.79 -2.34
N SER A 171 13.52 -10.35 -3.56
CA SER A 171 14.72 -10.53 -4.36
C SER A 171 15.44 -9.21 -4.68
N LEU A 172 14.69 -8.18 -5.07
CA LEU A 172 15.24 -6.86 -5.37
C LEU A 172 15.81 -6.19 -4.12
N ALA A 173 15.13 -6.27 -2.97
CA ALA A 173 15.62 -5.76 -1.69
C ALA A 173 16.94 -6.42 -1.28
N LYS A 174 17.01 -7.75 -1.37
CA LYS A 174 18.21 -8.54 -1.08
C LYS A 174 19.39 -8.16 -2.01
N ASN A 175 19.14 -8.12 -3.33
CA ASN A 175 20.17 -7.82 -4.33
C ASN A 175 20.69 -6.37 -4.25
N ALA A 176 19.87 -5.43 -3.80
CA ALA A 176 20.26 -4.04 -3.60
C ALA A 176 20.97 -3.79 -2.26
N GLY A 177 20.96 -4.73 -1.32
CA GLY A 177 21.48 -4.53 0.03
C GLY A 177 20.59 -3.58 0.86
N PHE A 178 19.28 -3.65 0.67
CA PHE A 178 18.32 -2.89 1.48
C PHE A 178 18.39 -3.29 2.96
N ILE A 179 18.34 -2.33 3.87
CA ILE A 179 18.53 -2.54 5.33
C ILE A 179 17.32 -2.10 6.17
N GLY A 180 16.24 -1.64 5.53
CA GLY A 180 15.04 -1.15 6.22
C GLY A 180 14.05 -2.27 6.58
N ASN A 181 12.77 -1.90 6.68
CA ASN A 181 11.67 -2.83 6.88
C ASN A 181 10.77 -2.83 5.64
N LEU A 182 10.74 -3.94 4.91
CA LEU A 182 9.83 -4.19 3.81
C LEU A 182 8.47 -4.57 4.38
N HIS A 183 7.48 -3.69 4.27
CA HIS A 183 6.11 -3.96 4.73
C HIS A 183 5.19 -4.25 3.55
N VAL A 184 4.77 -5.51 3.39
CA VAL A 184 3.80 -5.90 2.37
C VAL A 184 2.40 -5.51 2.84
N CYS A 185 1.78 -4.56 2.13
CA CYS A 185 0.45 -4.05 2.46
C CYS A 185 -0.65 -5.06 2.08
N HIS A 186 -1.77 -5.01 2.81
CA HIS A 186 -3.07 -5.61 2.42
C HIS A 186 -2.94 -6.98 1.73
N ILE A 187 -2.25 -7.93 2.36
CA ILE A 187 -2.20 -9.32 1.87
C ILE A 187 -3.61 -9.87 1.72
N SER A 188 -3.84 -10.56 0.62
CA SER A 188 -5.12 -11.17 0.28
C SER A 188 -5.04 -12.69 0.12
N VAL A 189 -3.82 -13.26 0.09
CA VAL A 189 -3.57 -14.68 -0.23
C VAL A 189 -2.78 -15.35 0.91
N PRO A 190 -3.21 -16.54 1.41
CA PRO A 190 -2.48 -17.30 2.45
C PRO A 190 -1.03 -17.62 2.06
N ALA A 191 -0.79 -18.05 0.80
CA ALA A 191 0.55 -18.33 0.29
C ALA A 191 1.52 -17.15 0.42
N SER A 192 1.02 -15.91 0.41
CA SER A 192 1.84 -14.71 0.63
C SER A 192 2.37 -14.64 2.07
N VAL A 193 1.57 -15.07 3.04
CA VAL A 193 1.99 -15.14 4.46
C VAL A 193 3.07 -16.20 4.62
N GLU A 194 2.85 -17.40 4.08
CA GLU A 194 3.81 -18.52 4.12
C GLU A 194 5.15 -18.12 3.50
N LEU A 195 5.12 -17.47 2.33
CA LEU A 195 6.31 -16.95 1.66
C LEU A 195 7.09 -15.96 2.54
N ILE A 196 6.41 -15.00 3.14
CA ILE A 196 7.02 -13.98 4.01
C ILE A 196 7.62 -14.64 5.26
N GLU A 197 6.89 -15.54 5.91
CA GLU A 197 7.38 -16.22 7.13
C GLU A 197 8.57 -17.12 6.82
N GLY A 198 8.54 -17.85 5.71
CA GLY A 198 9.65 -18.68 5.25
C GLY A 198 10.90 -17.87 4.89
N THR A 199 10.72 -16.67 4.33
CA THR A 199 11.83 -15.80 3.91
C THR A 199 12.44 -15.00 5.07
N ARG A 200 11.67 -14.68 6.11
CA ARG A 200 12.10 -13.82 7.23
C ARG A 200 13.46 -14.22 7.85
N PRO A 201 13.77 -15.51 8.09
CA PRO A 201 15.07 -15.92 8.62
C PRO A 201 16.23 -15.87 7.61
N GLU A 202 15.94 -15.64 6.30
CA GLU A 202 16.92 -15.73 5.20
C GLU A 202 17.41 -14.36 4.71
N VAL A 203 16.93 -13.27 5.30
CA VAL A 203 17.23 -11.89 4.88
C VAL A 203 17.76 -11.05 6.04
N ASP A 204 18.59 -10.06 5.71
CA ASP A 204 19.21 -9.15 6.68
C ASP A 204 18.41 -7.85 6.90
N PHE A 205 17.19 -7.78 6.38
CA PHE A 205 16.27 -6.66 6.55
C PHE A 205 14.97 -7.11 7.22
N GLY A 206 14.25 -6.17 7.84
CA GLY A 206 12.94 -6.48 8.40
C GLY A 206 11.92 -6.78 7.30
N ILE A 207 11.08 -7.80 7.51
CA ILE A 207 9.94 -8.05 6.63
C ILE A 207 8.67 -8.27 7.46
N THR A 208 7.63 -7.52 7.14
CA THR A 208 6.32 -7.54 7.79
C THR A 208 5.20 -7.51 6.77
N CYS A 209 4.02 -7.89 7.16
CA CYS A 209 2.83 -7.77 6.31
C CYS A 209 1.62 -7.30 7.11
N GLY A 210 0.61 -6.82 6.40
CA GLY A 210 -0.66 -6.43 6.96
C GLY A 210 -1.82 -6.96 6.14
N VAL A 211 -2.92 -7.28 6.78
CA VAL A 211 -4.19 -7.66 6.16
C VAL A 211 -5.24 -6.61 6.49
N THR A 212 -6.16 -6.38 5.59
CA THR A 212 -7.27 -5.44 5.82
C THR A 212 -8.52 -6.16 6.31
N PRO A 213 -9.41 -5.46 7.07
CA PRO A 213 -10.67 -6.06 7.50
C PRO A 213 -11.51 -6.63 6.36
N HIS A 214 -11.51 -5.98 5.20
CA HIS A 214 -12.30 -6.47 4.06
C HIS A 214 -11.73 -7.77 3.47
N HIS A 215 -10.41 -8.02 3.48
CA HIS A 215 -9.85 -9.31 3.05
C HIS A 215 -10.07 -10.44 4.08
N LEU A 216 -10.35 -10.11 5.35
CA LEU A 216 -10.71 -11.10 6.37
C LEU A 216 -12.22 -11.40 6.42
N LEU A 217 -13.07 -10.45 6.02
CA LEU A 217 -14.52 -10.55 6.20
C LEU A 217 -15.27 -10.84 4.89
N LEU A 218 -14.75 -10.39 3.75
CA LEU A 218 -15.43 -10.47 2.45
C LEU A 218 -14.72 -11.48 1.54
N PHE A 219 -15.43 -12.00 0.56
CA PHE A 219 -14.93 -12.90 -0.46
C PHE A 219 -15.58 -12.63 -1.83
N ASP A 220 -15.00 -13.14 -2.88
CA ASP A 220 -15.31 -12.79 -4.27
C ASP A 220 -16.77 -13.03 -4.68
N ASP A 221 -17.39 -14.12 -4.23
CA ASP A 221 -18.81 -14.41 -4.55
C ASP A 221 -19.78 -13.32 -4.08
N MET A 222 -19.39 -12.51 -3.09
CA MET A 222 -20.18 -11.36 -2.63
C MET A 222 -20.28 -10.27 -3.70
N MET A 223 -19.41 -10.28 -4.71
CA MET A 223 -19.44 -9.35 -5.85
C MET A 223 -20.52 -9.70 -6.89
N ASN A 224 -21.19 -10.85 -6.78
CA ASN A 224 -22.27 -11.25 -7.70
C ASN A 224 -23.58 -10.48 -7.50
N GLY A 225 -23.64 -9.60 -6.50
CA GLY A 225 -24.84 -8.79 -6.20
C GLY A 225 -24.92 -7.50 -7.02
N VAL A 226 -26.07 -6.81 -6.90
CA VAL A 226 -26.32 -5.51 -7.57
C VAL A 226 -25.25 -4.46 -7.23
N ASP A 227 -24.73 -4.50 -6.00
CA ASP A 227 -23.70 -3.58 -5.50
C ASP A 227 -22.27 -4.15 -5.60
N GLY A 228 -22.06 -5.19 -6.38
CA GLY A 228 -20.77 -5.88 -6.48
C GLY A 228 -19.58 -4.99 -6.83
N LEU A 229 -19.79 -3.95 -7.65
CA LEU A 229 -18.76 -2.97 -7.97
C LEU A 229 -18.29 -2.13 -6.77
N LEU A 230 -19.11 -2.00 -5.72
CA LEU A 230 -18.71 -1.32 -4.48
C LEU A 230 -17.66 -2.12 -3.70
N LEU A 231 -17.54 -3.42 -3.98
CA LEU A 231 -16.55 -4.33 -3.39
C LEU A 231 -15.27 -4.43 -4.23
N LYS A 232 -15.17 -3.69 -5.33
CA LYS A 232 -13.99 -3.68 -6.21
C LYS A 232 -12.83 -2.93 -5.55
N MET A 233 -11.76 -3.65 -5.27
CA MET A 233 -10.54 -3.12 -4.64
C MET A 233 -9.28 -3.78 -5.22
N ASN A 234 -8.10 -3.28 -4.86
CA ASN A 234 -6.79 -3.83 -5.26
C ASN A 234 -5.89 -4.03 -4.01
N PRO A 235 -5.43 -5.27 -3.74
CA PRO A 235 -5.77 -6.52 -4.43
C PRO A 235 -7.26 -6.83 -4.37
N PRO A 236 -7.81 -7.67 -5.29
CA PRO A 236 -9.21 -8.04 -5.25
C PRO A 236 -9.52 -8.98 -4.10
N LEU A 237 -10.81 -9.13 -3.79
CA LEU A 237 -11.30 -10.19 -2.92
C LEU A 237 -10.93 -11.56 -3.50
N ARG A 238 -10.69 -12.52 -2.63
CA ARG A 238 -10.33 -13.89 -2.99
C ARG A 238 -11.51 -14.84 -2.74
N SER A 239 -11.34 -16.08 -3.17
CA SER A 239 -12.32 -17.13 -2.89
C SER A 239 -12.59 -17.27 -1.40
N LYS A 240 -13.77 -17.76 -1.05
CA LYS A 240 -14.12 -18.02 0.35
C LYS A 240 -13.12 -18.94 1.02
N ALA A 241 -12.55 -19.92 0.28
CA ALA A 241 -11.57 -20.85 0.82
C ALA A 241 -10.25 -20.14 1.17
N GLU A 242 -9.71 -19.30 0.27
CA GLU A 242 -8.49 -18.51 0.54
C GLU A 242 -8.71 -17.51 1.70
N ARG A 243 -9.89 -16.85 1.76
CA ARG A 243 -10.22 -15.97 2.86
C ARG A 243 -10.26 -16.71 4.20
N ASP A 244 -10.90 -17.90 4.25
CA ASP A 244 -11.03 -18.70 5.48
C ASP A 244 -9.68 -19.24 5.96
N GLU A 245 -8.75 -19.49 5.04
CA GLU A 245 -7.37 -19.91 5.34
C GLU A 245 -6.49 -18.72 5.82
N LEU A 246 -6.77 -17.51 5.33
CA LEU A 246 -6.06 -16.30 5.75
C LEU A 246 -6.43 -15.85 7.18
N CYS A 247 -7.58 -16.26 7.70
CA CYS A 247 -8.09 -15.92 9.05
C CYS A 247 -7.54 -16.83 10.14
#